data_684be6f2cffa4c12ad1282822ed8fa18
#
_entry.id   684be6f2cffa4c12ad1282822ed8fa18
#
_cell.length_a   1.000
_cell.length_b   1.000
_cell.length_c   1.000
_cell.angle_alpha   90.00
_cell.angle_beta   90.00
_cell.angle_gamma   90.00
#
_symmetry.space_group_name_H-M   'P 1'
#
loop_
_entity.id
_entity.type
_entity.pdbx_description
1 polymer ?
#
loop_
_entity_poly.entity_id
_entity_poly.type
_entity_poly.pdbx_seq_one_letter_code
_entity_poly.pdbx_strand_id
1 'polypeptide(L)'
;MNEHEAIAKALTARLAELRTHLAKVDRELHKPLPADSEEQAIELENQEALEVIDKTETREIHQIEAALKRISEGTYGTCAKCGEPIDPRRLKALPTAATCISCST
;
A
#
# COMPACT_ATOMS: atom_id res chain seq x y z
N MET A 1 -10.89 -24.92 0.41
CA MET A 1 -10.89 -23.71 -0.41
C MET A 1 -11.06 -22.48 0.49
N ASN A 2 -10.15 -21.53 0.38
CA ASN A 2 -10.20 -20.33 1.21
C ASN A 2 -11.22 -19.34 0.60
N GLU A 3 -12.20 -18.87 1.37
CA GLU A 3 -13.20 -17.91 0.92
C GLU A 3 -12.61 -16.55 0.51
N HIS A 4 -11.36 -16.28 0.92
CA HIS A 4 -10.66 -15.03 0.58
C HIS A 4 -9.61 -15.22 -0.52
N GLU A 5 -9.65 -16.30 -1.25
CA GLU A 5 -8.67 -16.59 -2.30
C GLU A 5 -8.63 -15.52 -3.40
N ALA A 6 -9.80 -15.04 -3.84
CA ALA A 6 -9.89 -14.01 -4.85
C ALA A 6 -9.30 -12.68 -4.36
N ILE A 7 -9.55 -12.35 -3.10
CA ILE A 7 -8.99 -11.16 -2.47
C ILE A 7 -7.46 -11.28 -2.37
N ALA A 8 -6.97 -12.44 -1.96
CA ALA A 8 -5.53 -12.69 -1.87
C ALA A 8 -4.84 -12.55 -3.22
N LYS A 9 -5.45 -13.06 -4.28
CA LYS A 9 -4.92 -12.90 -5.65
C LYS A 9 -4.85 -11.43 -6.07
N ALA A 10 -5.92 -10.68 -5.83
CA ALA A 10 -5.97 -9.26 -6.17
C ALA A 10 -4.92 -8.47 -5.39
N LEU A 11 -4.79 -8.73 -4.11
CA LEU A 11 -3.79 -8.06 -3.27
C LEU A 11 -2.35 -8.42 -3.68
N THR A 12 -2.11 -9.67 -4.02
CA THR A 12 -0.80 -10.12 -4.50
C THR A 12 -0.41 -9.43 -5.81
N ALA A 13 -1.37 -9.30 -6.74
CA ALA A 13 -1.15 -8.60 -8.00
C ALA A 13 -0.85 -7.13 -7.77
N ARG A 14 -1.61 -6.47 -6.90
CA ARG A 14 -1.37 -5.07 -6.55
C ARG A 14 -0.01 -4.87 -5.89
N LEU A 15 0.38 -5.79 -5.01
CA LEU A 15 1.68 -5.76 -4.35
C LEU A 15 2.82 -5.80 -5.37
N ALA A 16 2.72 -6.67 -6.38
CA ALA A 16 3.72 -6.76 -7.44
C ALA A 16 3.81 -5.46 -8.24
N GLU A 17 2.66 -4.85 -8.57
CA GLU A 17 2.62 -3.57 -9.28
C GLU A 17 3.32 -2.46 -8.47
N LEU A 18 3.01 -2.39 -7.17
CA LEU A 18 3.59 -1.38 -6.28
C LEU A 18 5.10 -1.55 -6.16
N ARG A 19 5.57 -2.77 -5.98
CA ARG A 19 7.00 -3.04 -5.88
C ARG A 19 7.76 -2.65 -7.15
N THR A 20 7.17 -2.94 -8.31
CA THR A 20 7.75 -2.56 -9.60
C THR A 20 7.80 -1.03 -9.75
N HIS A 21 6.71 -0.36 -9.40
CA HIS A 21 6.64 1.09 -9.48
C HIS A 21 7.62 1.77 -8.51
N LEU A 22 7.69 1.27 -7.27
CA LEU A 22 8.63 1.82 -6.28
C LEU A 22 10.09 1.64 -6.70
N ALA A 23 10.43 0.55 -7.38
CA ALA A 23 11.78 0.38 -7.90
C ALA A 23 12.13 1.47 -8.91
N LYS A 24 11.16 1.87 -9.75
CA LYS A 24 11.35 2.99 -10.69
C LYS A 24 11.49 4.32 -9.98
N VAL A 25 10.63 4.57 -8.99
CA VAL A 25 10.67 5.80 -8.18
C VAL A 25 12.02 5.91 -7.48
N ASP A 26 12.49 4.82 -6.90
CA ASP A 26 13.78 4.77 -6.21
C ASP A 26 14.93 5.12 -7.14
N ARG A 27 14.93 4.57 -8.35
CA ARG A 27 15.95 4.90 -9.35
C ARG A 27 15.94 6.38 -9.72
N GLU A 28 14.76 6.96 -9.88
CA GLU A 28 14.62 8.39 -10.18
C GLU A 28 15.14 9.26 -9.03
N LEU A 29 14.87 8.86 -7.78
CA LEU A 29 15.31 9.58 -6.59
C LEU A 29 16.84 9.54 -6.41
N HIS A 30 17.51 8.53 -6.95
CA HIS A 30 18.95 8.37 -6.82
C HIS A 30 19.76 8.92 -8.01
N LYS A 31 19.10 9.55 -8.99
CA LYS A 31 19.80 10.19 -10.10
C LYS A 31 20.53 11.44 -9.63
N PRO A 32 21.75 11.70 -10.13
CA PRO A 32 22.47 12.93 -9.82
C PRO A 32 21.68 14.16 -10.28
N LEU A 33 21.80 15.27 -9.53
CA LEU A 33 21.19 16.52 -9.94
C LEU A 33 21.94 17.10 -11.14
N PRO A 34 21.22 17.76 -12.10
CA PRO A 34 21.89 18.46 -13.21
C PRO A 34 22.76 19.60 -12.69
N ALA A 35 23.73 19.98 -13.49
CA ALA A 35 24.64 21.09 -13.17
C ALA A 35 23.99 22.46 -13.25
N ASP A 36 22.98 22.63 -14.11
CA ASP A 36 22.26 23.87 -14.31
C ASP A 36 21.31 24.16 -13.15
N SER A 37 21.36 25.37 -12.59
CA SER A 37 20.57 25.70 -11.40
C SER A 37 19.06 25.74 -11.63
N GLU A 38 18.62 26.11 -12.85
CA GLU A 38 17.20 26.07 -13.19
C GLU A 38 16.71 24.63 -13.28
N GLU A 39 17.49 23.78 -13.93
CA GLU A 39 17.19 22.34 -14.03
C GLU A 39 17.22 21.69 -12.67
N GLN A 40 18.14 22.08 -11.79
CA GLN A 40 18.18 21.58 -10.40
C GLN A 40 16.90 21.91 -9.64
N ALA A 41 16.39 23.14 -9.80
CA ALA A 41 15.18 23.55 -9.10
C ALA A 41 13.98 22.69 -9.55
N ILE A 42 13.86 22.43 -10.85
CA ILE A 42 12.80 21.58 -11.40
C ILE A 42 12.94 20.14 -10.88
N GLU A 43 14.16 19.61 -10.88
CA GLU A 43 14.42 18.25 -10.39
C GLU A 43 14.13 18.10 -8.88
N LEU A 44 14.42 19.13 -8.10
CA LEU A 44 14.12 19.10 -6.67
C LEU A 44 12.61 19.07 -6.42
N GLU A 45 11.83 19.81 -7.22
CA GLU A 45 10.35 19.73 -7.16
C GLU A 45 9.86 18.33 -7.53
N ASN A 46 10.43 17.74 -8.58
CA ASN A 46 10.10 16.38 -9.01
C ASN A 46 10.46 15.37 -7.91
N GLN A 47 11.60 15.53 -7.25
CA GLN A 47 12.02 14.65 -6.17
C GLN A 47 11.06 14.73 -4.98
N GLU A 48 10.58 15.92 -4.64
CA GLU A 48 9.58 16.07 -3.56
C GLU A 48 8.31 15.30 -3.88
N ALA A 49 7.82 15.38 -5.12
CA ALA A 49 6.65 14.63 -5.55
C ALA A 49 6.90 13.12 -5.49
N LEU A 50 8.07 12.66 -5.92
CA LEU A 50 8.44 11.25 -5.88
C LEU A 50 8.57 10.72 -4.45
N GLU A 51 9.05 11.55 -3.52
CA GLU A 51 9.13 11.19 -2.11
C GLU A 51 7.76 10.97 -1.49
N VAL A 52 6.77 11.78 -1.87
CA VAL A 52 5.38 11.59 -1.43
C VAL A 52 4.83 10.27 -1.96
N ILE A 53 5.07 9.98 -3.23
CA ILE A 53 4.66 8.72 -3.85
C ILE A 53 5.32 7.53 -3.12
N ASP A 54 6.62 7.63 -2.85
CA ASP A 54 7.37 6.60 -2.15
C ASP A 54 6.74 6.28 -0.79
N LYS A 55 6.47 7.31 0.01
CA LYS A 55 5.86 7.13 1.33
C LYS A 55 4.46 6.53 1.24
N THR A 56 3.65 7.02 0.31
CA THR A 56 2.27 6.57 0.13
C THR A 56 2.22 5.11 -0.30
N GLU A 57 3.02 4.75 -1.29
CA GLU A 57 3.03 3.38 -1.82
C GLU A 57 3.69 2.39 -0.87
N THR A 58 4.72 2.81 -0.14
CA THR A 58 5.33 1.97 0.89
C THR A 58 4.32 1.63 1.99
N ARG A 59 3.50 2.60 2.37
CA ARG A 59 2.43 2.37 3.34
C ARG A 59 1.41 1.36 2.80
N GLU A 60 1.02 1.52 1.54
CA GLU A 60 0.08 0.58 0.90
C GLU A 60 0.66 -0.84 0.86
N ILE A 61 1.94 -0.97 0.52
CA ILE A 61 2.62 -2.28 0.54
C ILE A 61 2.52 -2.93 1.92
N HIS A 62 2.81 -2.18 2.98
CA HIS A 62 2.73 -2.71 4.34
C HIS A 62 1.31 -3.12 4.70
N GLN A 63 0.31 -2.37 4.28
CA GLN A 63 -1.10 -2.69 4.50
C GLN A 63 -1.50 -3.97 3.76
N ILE A 64 -1.05 -4.14 2.54
CA ILE A 64 -1.33 -5.34 1.75
C ILE A 64 -0.65 -6.56 2.36
N GLU A 65 0.62 -6.44 2.73
CA GLU A 65 1.36 -7.53 3.36
C GLU A 65 0.69 -7.97 4.66
N ALA A 66 0.24 -7.01 5.48
CA ALA A 66 -0.49 -7.30 6.70
C ALA A 66 -1.83 -8.00 6.42
N ALA A 67 -2.55 -7.58 5.38
CA ALA A 67 -3.81 -8.20 5.00
C ALA A 67 -3.59 -9.64 4.51
N LEU A 68 -2.57 -9.87 3.71
CA LEU A 68 -2.22 -11.22 3.24
C LEU A 68 -1.83 -12.13 4.40
N LYS A 69 -1.14 -11.59 5.38
CA LYS A 69 -0.80 -12.34 6.59
C LYS A 69 -2.05 -12.75 7.36
N ARG A 70 -3.01 -11.83 7.51
CA ARG A 70 -4.29 -12.16 8.19
C ARG A 70 -5.07 -13.22 7.43
N ILE A 71 -5.05 -13.20 6.10
CA ILE A 71 -5.70 -14.24 5.29
C ILE A 71 -5.05 -15.59 5.58
N SER A 72 -3.72 -15.65 5.61
CA SER A 72 -3.01 -16.90 5.86
C SER A 72 -3.22 -17.43 7.29
N GLU A 73 -3.45 -16.53 8.25
CA GLU A 73 -3.66 -16.89 9.65
C GLU A 73 -5.13 -17.13 10.00
N GLY A 74 -6.04 -16.88 9.07
CA GLY A 74 -7.48 -17.05 9.30
C GLY A 74 -8.14 -15.95 10.09
N THR A 75 -7.48 -14.79 10.22
CA THR A 75 -8.02 -13.64 10.97
C THR A 75 -8.53 -12.50 10.09
N TYR A 76 -8.45 -12.66 8.78
CA TYR A 76 -8.95 -11.65 7.83
C TYR A 76 -10.46 -11.46 8.01
N GLY A 77 -10.90 -10.20 8.02
CA GLY A 77 -12.30 -9.87 8.19
C GLY A 77 -12.73 -9.72 9.64
N THR A 78 -11.81 -9.90 10.58
CA THR A 78 -12.06 -9.69 12.01
C THR A 78 -11.35 -8.43 12.46
N CYS A 79 -12.08 -7.53 13.14
CA CYS A 79 -11.51 -6.28 13.63
C CYS A 79 -10.37 -6.57 14.63
N ALA A 80 -9.21 -5.99 14.37
CA ALA A 80 -8.02 -6.19 15.20
C ALA A 80 -8.16 -5.55 16.60
N LYS A 81 -9.08 -4.60 16.75
CA LYS A 81 -9.28 -3.88 18.02
C LYS A 81 -10.38 -4.50 18.87
N CYS A 82 -11.55 -4.76 18.29
CA CYS A 82 -12.70 -5.21 19.06
C CYS A 82 -13.07 -6.68 18.86
N GLY A 83 -12.47 -7.36 17.88
CA GLY A 83 -12.74 -8.78 17.62
C GLY A 83 -14.04 -9.05 16.89
N GLU A 84 -14.82 -8.03 16.56
CA GLU A 84 -16.07 -8.20 15.82
C GLU A 84 -15.81 -8.33 14.33
N PRO A 85 -16.73 -8.98 13.58
CA PRO A 85 -16.58 -9.06 12.12
C PRO A 85 -16.60 -7.68 11.47
N ILE A 86 -15.77 -7.48 10.47
CA ILE A 86 -15.79 -6.27 9.64
C ILE A 86 -16.86 -6.46 8.58
N ASP A 87 -17.67 -5.42 8.34
CA ASP A 87 -18.72 -5.46 7.32
C ASP A 87 -18.11 -5.87 5.96
N PRO A 88 -18.67 -6.90 5.29
CA PRO A 88 -18.16 -7.32 3.98
C PRO A 88 -18.13 -6.20 2.93
N ARG A 89 -19.06 -5.23 3.03
CA ARG A 89 -19.08 -4.08 2.11
C ARG A 89 -17.86 -3.18 2.34
N ARG A 90 -17.42 -3.06 3.60
CA ARG A 90 -16.21 -2.31 3.92
C ARG A 90 -14.97 -3.02 3.37
N LEU A 91 -14.92 -4.34 3.50
CA LEU A 91 -13.80 -5.14 2.96
C LEU A 91 -13.75 -5.11 1.44
N LYS A 92 -14.92 -5.06 0.78
CA LYS A 92 -14.99 -4.95 -0.68
C LYS A 92 -14.46 -3.59 -1.15
N ALA A 93 -14.79 -2.52 -0.44
CA ALA A 93 -14.32 -1.17 -0.75
C ALA A 93 -12.87 -0.96 -0.32
N LEU A 94 -12.44 -1.58 0.77
CA LEU A 94 -11.11 -1.43 1.34
C LEU A 94 -10.59 -2.79 1.80
N PRO A 95 -10.03 -3.59 0.87
CA PRO A 95 -9.57 -4.95 1.20
C PRO A 95 -8.50 -5.03 2.28
N THR A 96 -7.77 -3.94 2.53
CA THR A 96 -6.73 -3.90 3.55
C THR A 96 -7.25 -3.45 4.92
N ALA A 97 -8.56 -3.25 5.07
CA ALA A 97 -9.13 -2.81 6.35
C ALA A 97 -8.82 -3.82 7.46
N ALA A 98 -8.20 -3.35 8.53
CA ALA A 98 -7.86 -4.16 9.70
C ALA A 98 -8.84 -3.98 10.85
N THR A 99 -9.65 -2.93 10.80
CA THR A 99 -10.59 -2.55 11.85
C THR A 99 -11.97 -2.30 11.27
N CYS A 100 -12.99 -2.49 12.11
CA CYS A 100 -14.36 -2.11 11.74
C CYS A 100 -14.48 -0.58 11.72
N ILE A 101 -15.57 -0.08 11.17
CA ILE A 101 -15.77 1.37 11.00
C ILE A 101 -15.77 2.09 12.35
N SER A 102 -16.29 1.46 13.41
CA SER A 102 -16.32 2.02 14.75
C SER A 102 -14.94 2.16 15.38
N CYS A 103 -14.00 1.30 15.00
CA CYS A 103 -12.65 1.29 15.54
C CYS A 103 -11.63 1.99 14.64
N SER A 104 -12.05 2.50 13.48
CA SER A 104 -11.14 3.09 12.50
C SER A 104 -10.71 4.52 12.80
N THR A 105 -11.29 5.13 13.81
CA THR A 105 -10.96 6.50 14.23
C THR A 105 -9.91 6.52 15.33
#